data_ac63ad7a4f8273892fabfdd2021ba4f9
#
_entry.id   ac63ad7a4f8273892fabfdd2021ba4f9
#
_cell.length_a   1.000
_cell.length_b   1.000
_cell.length_c   1.000
_cell.angle_alpha   90.00
_cell.angle_beta   90.00
_cell.angle_gamma   90.00
#
_symmetry.space_group_name_H-M   'P 1'
#
loop_
_entity.id
_entity.type
_entity.pdbx_description
1 polymer ?
#
loop_
_entity_poly.entity_id
_entity_poly.type
_entity_poly.pdbx_seq_one_letter_code
_entity_poly.pdbx_strand_id
1 'polypeptide(L)'
;MIKVSMNDIGGETVKDNDVYLLKDNKFGNNLTLSSTFLRANQNTNGHTHSGQEEVYMFVSGEGEMEINDNRFPVKGGDVVCINDGEFHKVYNTGHLGLYFVCVFDGGRNH
;
A
#
# COMPACT_ATOMS: atom_id res chain seq x y z
N MET A 1 -12.87 7.40 18.61
CA MET A 1 -13.04 7.67 17.16
C MET A 1 -11.80 8.38 16.65
N ILE A 2 -11.28 7.96 15.49
CA ILE A 2 -10.09 8.53 14.88
C ILE A 2 -10.48 9.03 13.48
N LYS A 3 -10.06 10.25 13.17
CA LYS A 3 -10.28 10.84 11.85
C LYS A 3 -8.95 11.38 11.34
N VAL A 4 -8.54 10.94 10.14
CA VAL A 4 -7.32 11.39 9.48
C VAL A 4 -7.62 11.74 8.02
N SER A 5 -6.65 12.33 7.35
CA SER A 5 -6.73 12.60 5.91
C SER A 5 -6.17 11.42 5.10
N MET A 6 -6.76 11.12 3.95
CA MET A 6 -6.16 10.18 3.01
C MET A 6 -4.75 10.60 2.59
N ASN A 7 -4.48 11.90 2.57
CA ASN A 7 -3.18 12.41 2.14
C ASN A 7 -2.13 12.39 3.26
N ASP A 8 -2.57 12.20 4.48
CA ASP A 8 -1.67 12.07 5.64
C ASP A 8 -2.43 11.33 6.74
N ILE A 9 -2.21 10.05 6.79
CA ILE A 9 -2.90 9.19 7.76
C ILE A 9 -2.32 9.27 9.17
N GLY A 10 -1.18 9.97 9.33
CA GLY A 10 -0.47 9.98 10.61
C GLY A 10 0.15 8.62 10.94
N GLY A 11 0.29 8.34 12.22
CA GLY A 11 0.86 7.07 12.68
C GLY A 11 2.39 7.08 12.72
N GLU A 12 2.97 5.90 12.73
CA GLU A 12 4.41 5.71 12.86
C GLU A 12 5.06 5.45 11.51
N THR A 13 6.23 6.04 11.30
CA THR A 13 7.06 5.71 10.14
C THR A 13 7.68 4.34 10.37
N VAL A 14 7.33 3.40 9.48
CA VAL A 14 7.88 2.03 9.51
C VAL A 14 9.20 1.98 8.75
N LYS A 15 9.22 2.61 7.56
CA LYS A 15 10.43 2.73 6.74
C LYS A 15 10.43 4.05 5.99
N ASP A 16 11.60 4.63 5.85
CA ASP A 16 11.83 5.81 5.02
C ASP A 16 13.19 5.63 4.36
N ASN A 17 13.19 5.34 3.06
CA ASN A 17 14.41 5.02 2.31
C ASN A 17 14.30 5.53 0.86
N ASP A 18 15.22 5.10 -0.01
CA ASP A 18 15.26 5.55 -1.40
C ASP A 18 14.09 5.00 -2.23
N VAL A 19 13.43 3.95 -1.77
CA VAL A 19 12.33 3.30 -2.48
C VAL A 19 11.00 3.92 -2.08
N TYR A 20 10.73 4.04 -0.77
CA TYR A 20 9.43 4.51 -0.29
C TYR A 20 9.47 5.05 1.13
N LEU A 21 8.42 5.82 1.43
CA LEU A 21 8.06 6.20 2.80
C LEU A 21 6.82 5.39 3.18
N LEU A 22 6.94 4.57 4.19
CA LEU A 22 5.89 3.68 4.68
C LEU A 22 5.50 4.05 6.11
N LYS A 23 4.21 4.31 6.32
CA LYS A 23 3.65 4.62 7.64
C LYS A 23 2.53 3.65 7.97
N ASP A 24 2.39 3.32 9.24
CA ASP A 24 1.28 2.53 9.76
C ASP A 24 0.55 3.30 10.85
N ASN A 25 -0.78 3.27 10.80
CA ASN A 25 -1.63 3.83 11.83
C ASN A 25 -2.65 2.77 12.26
N LYS A 26 -2.69 2.47 13.55
CA LYS A 26 -3.64 1.50 14.08
C LYS A 26 -4.99 2.15 14.31
N PHE A 27 -6.01 1.61 13.63
CA PHE A 27 -7.38 2.05 13.75
C PHE A 27 -8.17 1.05 14.61
N GLY A 28 -8.22 1.31 15.89
CA GLY A 28 -8.91 0.43 16.83
C GLY A 28 -8.03 -0.77 17.20
N ASN A 29 -8.67 -1.87 17.56
CA ASN A 29 -7.96 -3.05 18.09
C ASN A 29 -7.45 -4.00 17.01
N ASN A 30 -8.10 -4.00 15.85
CA ASN A 30 -7.86 -5.03 14.83
C ASN A 30 -7.31 -4.50 13.52
N LEU A 31 -7.69 -3.28 13.13
CA LEU A 31 -7.38 -2.76 11.82
C LEU A 31 -6.12 -1.91 11.83
N THR A 32 -5.30 -2.09 10.81
CA THR A 32 -4.17 -1.19 10.53
C THR A 32 -4.42 -0.50 9.21
N LEU A 33 -4.29 0.83 9.22
CA LEU A 33 -4.27 1.66 8.02
C LEU A 33 -2.81 1.98 7.71
N SER A 34 -2.39 1.70 6.48
CA SER A 34 -1.01 1.92 6.06
C SER A 34 -0.98 2.89 4.89
N SER A 35 0.05 3.72 4.81
CA SER A 35 0.28 4.54 3.63
C SER A 35 1.67 4.30 3.08
N THR A 36 1.77 4.30 1.74
CA THR A 36 3.03 4.17 1.04
C THR A 36 3.15 5.30 0.03
N PHE A 37 4.24 6.06 0.13
CA PHE A 37 4.66 6.97 -0.92
C PHE A 37 5.81 6.29 -1.65
N LEU A 38 5.48 5.67 -2.79
CA LEU A 38 6.46 4.95 -3.61
C LEU A 38 7.12 5.93 -4.55
N ARG A 39 8.45 6.04 -4.45
CA ARG A 39 9.20 7.06 -5.19
C ARG A 39 9.27 6.72 -6.68
N ALA A 40 9.57 7.73 -7.50
CA ALA A 40 9.63 7.59 -8.94
C ALA A 40 10.59 6.47 -9.36
N ASN A 41 10.15 5.66 -10.32
CA ASN A 41 10.91 4.55 -10.89
C ASN A 41 11.29 3.45 -9.89
N GLN A 42 10.62 3.39 -8.75
CA GLN A 42 10.85 2.37 -7.74
C GLN A 42 9.70 1.37 -7.73
N ASN A 43 9.94 0.22 -7.11
CA ASN A 43 8.92 -0.80 -6.91
C ASN A 43 9.07 -1.44 -5.54
N THR A 44 7.96 -1.94 -5.02
CA THR A 44 7.98 -2.70 -3.76
C THR A 44 8.63 -4.07 -4.00
N ASN A 45 9.03 -4.75 -2.91
CA ASN A 45 9.68 -6.05 -3.04
C ASN A 45 8.73 -7.17 -3.44
N GLY A 46 7.45 -6.98 -3.24
CA GLY A 46 6.48 -8.03 -3.47
C GLY A 46 6.41 -9.01 -2.31
N HIS A 47 5.21 -9.39 -1.94
CA HIS A 47 4.97 -10.26 -0.79
C HIS A 47 3.82 -11.21 -1.06
N THR A 48 3.83 -12.31 -0.31
CA THR A 48 2.67 -13.17 -0.13
C THR A 48 2.38 -13.21 1.36
N HIS A 49 1.15 -12.86 1.74
CA HIS A 49 0.73 -12.96 3.14
C HIS A 49 -0.15 -14.16 3.32
N SER A 50 0.07 -14.89 4.41
CA SER A 50 -0.77 -16.00 4.80
C SER A 50 -1.65 -15.54 5.96
N GLY A 51 -2.96 -15.74 5.85
CA GLY A 51 -3.92 -15.39 6.90
C GLY A 51 -4.34 -13.92 6.92
N GLN A 52 -4.08 -13.17 5.88
CA GLN A 52 -4.38 -11.75 5.86
C GLN A 52 -4.81 -11.29 4.48
N GLU A 53 -5.95 -10.60 4.43
CA GLU A 53 -6.43 -9.90 3.24
C GLU A 53 -6.05 -8.42 3.35
N GLU A 54 -5.94 -7.73 2.21
CA GLU A 54 -5.67 -6.30 2.18
C GLU A 54 -6.53 -5.61 1.12
N VAL A 55 -6.87 -4.35 1.38
CA VAL A 55 -7.46 -3.48 0.38
C VAL A 55 -6.49 -2.34 0.12
N TYR A 56 -6.11 -2.17 -1.14
CA TYR A 56 -5.30 -1.04 -1.60
C TYR A 56 -6.18 0.01 -2.24
N MET A 57 -5.97 1.27 -1.85
CA MET A 57 -6.67 2.41 -2.43
C MET A 57 -5.61 3.38 -2.95
N PHE A 58 -5.51 3.51 -4.27
CA PHE A 58 -4.55 4.42 -4.89
C PHE A 58 -5.10 5.84 -4.84
N VAL A 59 -4.30 6.76 -4.31
CA VAL A 59 -4.73 8.13 -4.04
C VAL A 59 -4.25 9.08 -5.12
N SER A 60 -2.97 8.99 -5.49
CA SER A 60 -2.39 9.87 -6.51
C SER A 60 -1.24 9.19 -7.22
N GLY A 61 -1.02 9.60 -8.45
CA GLY A 61 0.01 9.04 -9.31
C GLY A 61 -0.50 7.91 -10.19
N GLU A 62 0.41 7.30 -10.91
CA GLU A 62 0.14 6.20 -11.84
C GLU A 62 1.26 5.18 -11.73
N GLY A 63 0.91 3.92 -11.96
CA GLY A 63 1.89 2.85 -11.96
C GLY A 63 1.26 1.55 -12.41
N GLU A 64 1.80 0.47 -11.93
CA GLU A 64 1.29 -0.87 -12.20
C GLU A 64 1.29 -1.68 -10.91
N MET A 65 0.38 -2.64 -10.86
CA MET A 65 0.33 -3.61 -9.77
C MET A 65 0.35 -5.01 -10.34
N GLU A 66 1.01 -5.90 -9.62
CA GLU A 66 1.05 -7.31 -9.97
C GLU A 66 0.39 -8.11 -8.86
N ILE A 67 -0.57 -8.96 -9.23
CA ILE A 67 -1.19 -9.93 -8.32
C ILE A 67 -1.03 -11.30 -8.97
N ASN A 68 -0.30 -12.19 -8.31
CA ASN A 68 0.09 -13.49 -8.86
C ASN A 68 0.78 -13.29 -10.21
N ASP A 69 0.22 -13.81 -11.30
CA ASP A 69 0.81 -13.69 -12.63
C ASP A 69 0.18 -12.57 -13.47
N ASN A 70 -0.71 -11.75 -12.87
CA ASN A 70 -1.39 -10.67 -13.58
C ASN A 70 -0.74 -9.34 -13.23
N ARG A 71 -0.36 -8.58 -14.24
CA ARG A 71 0.15 -7.23 -14.10
C ARG A 71 -0.77 -6.26 -14.83
N PHE A 72 -1.17 -5.18 -14.16
CA PHE A 72 -2.18 -4.26 -14.68
C PHE A 72 -1.91 -2.83 -14.23
N PRO A 73 -2.40 -1.83 -14.98
CA PRO A 73 -2.19 -0.43 -14.59
C PRO A 73 -3.07 -0.04 -13.40
N VAL A 74 -2.55 0.87 -12.60
CA VAL A 74 -3.28 1.50 -11.49
C VAL A 74 -3.02 3.00 -11.51
N LYS A 75 -3.98 3.76 -10.98
CA LYS A 75 -3.90 5.21 -10.85
C LYS A 75 -4.74 5.68 -9.69
N GLY A 76 -4.61 6.94 -9.33
CA GLY A 76 -5.44 7.54 -8.28
C GLY A 76 -6.92 7.30 -8.51
N GLY A 77 -7.61 6.83 -7.51
CA GLY A 77 -9.01 6.44 -7.54
C GLY A 77 -9.25 4.95 -7.65
N ASP A 78 -8.24 4.14 -7.96
CA ASP A 78 -8.40 2.69 -8.08
C ASP A 78 -8.37 2.01 -6.71
N VAL A 79 -9.20 0.97 -6.58
CA VAL A 79 -9.24 0.14 -5.39
C VAL A 79 -8.98 -1.30 -5.81
N VAL A 80 -8.05 -1.96 -5.12
CA VAL A 80 -7.68 -3.34 -5.40
C VAL A 80 -7.76 -4.16 -4.13
N CYS A 81 -8.50 -5.26 -4.17
CA CYS A 81 -8.57 -6.20 -3.05
C CYS A 81 -7.58 -7.35 -3.29
N ILE A 82 -6.77 -7.62 -2.29
CA ILE A 82 -5.79 -8.70 -2.32
C ILE A 82 -6.27 -9.77 -1.37
N ASN A 83 -6.53 -10.95 -1.91
CA ASN A 83 -7.01 -12.08 -1.12
C ASN A 83 -5.87 -12.74 -0.36
N ASP A 84 -6.23 -13.46 0.70
CA ASP A 84 -5.28 -14.25 1.47
C ASP A 84 -4.42 -15.13 0.55
N GLY A 85 -3.12 -15.06 0.74
CA GLY A 85 -2.17 -15.90 0.02
C GLY A 85 -1.76 -15.42 -1.38
N GLU A 86 -2.34 -14.32 -1.87
CA GLU A 86 -1.97 -13.80 -3.17
C GLU A 86 -0.67 -13.00 -3.12
N PHE A 87 0.24 -13.29 -4.05
CA PHE A 87 1.43 -12.47 -4.25
C PHE A 87 1.03 -11.11 -4.80
N HIS A 88 1.62 -10.03 -4.26
CA HIS A 88 1.34 -8.68 -4.75
C HIS A 88 2.60 -7.82 -4.72
N LYS A 89 2.68 -6.94 -5.69
CA LYS A 89 3.81 -6.02 -5.89
C LYS A 89 3.33 -4.79 -6.63
N VAL A 90 3.86 -3.62 -6.27
CA VAL A 90 3.51 -2.34 -6.90
C VAL A 90 4.74 -1.77 -7.57
N TYR A 91 4.56 -1.26 -8.79
CA TYR A 91 5.60 -0.64 -9.60
C TYR A 91 5.23 0.81 -9.88
N ASN A 92 6.11 1.73 -9.55
CA ASN A 92 5.96 3.11 -9.99
C ASN A 92 6.83 3.30 -11.23
N THR A 93 6.19 3.31 -12.38
CA THR A 93 6.85 3.45 -13.68
C THR A 93 6.97 4.90 -14.14
N GLY A 94 6.49 5.84 -13.32
CA GLY A 94 6.45 7.25 -13.67
C GLY A 94 7.58 8.07 -13.05
N HIS A 95 7.49 9.39 -13.28
CA HIS A 95 8.44 10.38 -12.79
C HIS A 95 8.01 11.03 -11.49
N LEU A 96 6.77 10.80 -11.06
CA LEU A 96 6.20 11.34 -9.83
C LEU A 96 5.96 10.20 -8.86
N GLY A 97 5.80 10.54 -7.58
CA GLY A 97 5.49 9.53 -6.57
C GLY A 97 4.12 8.89 -6.81
N LEU A 98 4.01 7.63 -6.47
CA LEU A 98 2.75 6.89 -6.45
C LEU A 98 2.35 6.71 -5.00
N TYR A 99 1.24 7.32 -4.61
CA TYR A 99 0.78 7.30 -3.23
C TYR A 99 -0.47 6.45 -3.10
N PHE A 100 -0.43 5.51 -2.16
CA PHE A 100 -1.57 4.64 -1.90
C PHE A 100 -1.68 4.33 -0.41
N VAL A 101 -2.91 4.04 -0.01
CA VAL A 101 -3.21 3.60 1.36
C VAL A 101 -3.77 2.19 1.30
N CYS A 102 -3.55 1.42 2.35
CA CYS A 102 -4.10 0.08 2.45
C CYS A 102 -4.59 -0.20 3.86
N VAL A 103 -5.57 -1.09 3.93
CA VAL A 103 -6.18 -1.53 5.18
C VAL A 103 -6.03 -3.03 5.27
N PHE A 104 -5.60 -3.51 6.43
CA PHE A 104 -5.56 -4.95 6.71
C PHE A 104 -5.92 -5.21 8.18
N ASP A 105 -6.38 -6.42 8.43
CA ASP A 105 -6.73 -6.86 9.78
C ASP A 105 -5.47 -7.33 10.49
N GLY A 106 -5.32 -6.92 11.74
CA GLY A 106 -4.16 -7.29 12.53
C GLY A 106 -2.96 -6.37 12.29
N GLY A 107 -1.79 -6.83 12.68
CA GLY A 107 -0.54 -6.11 12.52
C GLY A 107 0.16 -6.45 11.20
N ARG A 108 1.23 -5.73 10.94
CA ARG A 108 2.09 -5.99 9.79
C ARG A 108 2.84 -7.30 10.02
N ASN A 109 2.72 -8.24 9.07
CA ASN A 109 3.36 -9.54 9.18
C ASN A 109 4.36 -9.83 8.04
N HIS A 110 5.03 -8.76 7.59
CA HIS A 110 6.04 -8.91 6.51
C HIS A 110 7.19 -7.93 6.66
#